data_f1e4c63b850c2e608abef01e1855d868
#
_entry.id   f1e4c63b850c2e608abef01e1855d868
#
_cell.length_a   1.000
_cell.length_b   1.000
_cell.length_c   1.000
_cell.angle_alpha   90.00
_cell.angle_beta   90.00
_cell.angle_gamma   90.00
#
_symmetry.space_group_name_H-M   'P 1'
#
loop_
_entity.id
_entity.type
_entity.pdbx_description
1 polymer ?
#
loop_
_entity_poly.entity_id
_entity_poly.type
_entity_poly.pdbx_seq_one_letter_code
_entity_poly.pdbx_strand_id
1 'polypeptide(L)'
;MLSQTISEARSFLADVLDFVFPRHCTVCGERLQKDEQFLCADCLLHLPRTGLASAEGNEIEQLFWGRVDIQRAMSFFKYHSASNYHRILMDLKFHGKPEIGIFMGRLMARELVATRIFDGVDVIVPVPLAKSRLKKRGYNQSEMIARGISEITGLQIDTRSVVRTKANVSQIGKGRQQRQENVEGIFSVADSDALKGKHVLVVDDVLTTGATTISLISEIQKVCDAKCSVLTMAVASN
;
A
#
# COMPACT_ATOMS: atom_id res chain seq x y z
N MET A 1 42.36 -4.64 -5.86
CA MET A 1 42.28 -5.76 -6.79
C MET A 1 41.29 -6.85 -6.35
N LEU A 2 41.39 -7.49 -5.17
CA LEU A 2 40.44 -8.54 -4.76
C LEU A 2 38.94 -8.11 -4.74
N SER A 3 38.63 -6.88 -4.35
CA SER A 3 37.24 -6.40 -4.29
C SER A 3 36.59 -6.20 -5.66
N GLN A 4 37.39 -5.80 -6.67
CA GLN A 4 36.91 -5.65 -8.05
C GLN A 4 36.62 -7.03 -8.69
N THR A 5 37.51 -7.99 -8.50
CA THR A 5 37.34 -9.36 -9.04
C THR A 5 36.12 -10.07 -8.43
N ILE A 6 35.82 -9.84 -7.15
CA ILE A 6 34.60 -10.38 -6.49
C ILE A 6 33.34 -9.70 -7.05
N SER A 7 33.38 -8.41 -7.35
CA SER A 7 32.27 -7.66 -7.95
C SER A 7 31.97 -8.16 -9.35
N GLU A 8 33.00 -8.35 -10.18
CA GLU A 8 32.88 -8.85 -11.55
C GLU A 8 32.34 -10.28 -11.61
N ALA A 9 32.83 -11.17 -10.72
CA ALA A 9 32.35 -12.54 -10.63
C ALA A 9 30.87 -12.61 -10.19
N ARG A 10 30.44 -11.75 -9.26
CA ARG A 10 29.03 -11.63 -8.86
C ARG A 10 28.16 -11.11 -9.99
N SER A 11 28.61 -10.12 -10.75
CA SER A 11 27.90 -9.61 -11.92
C SER A 11 27.72 -10.67 -12.99
N PHE A 12 28.78 -11.40 -13.32
CA PHE A 12 28.74 -12.50 -14.28
C PHE A 12 27.77 -13.62 -13.86
N LEU A 13 27.83 -14.02 -12.59
CA LEU A 13 26.91 -15.04 -12.06
C LEU A 13 25.44 -14.57 -12.10
N ALA A 14 25.19 -13.30 -11.80
CA ALA A 14 23.87 -12.71 -11.91
C ALA A 14 23.37 -12.67 -13.35
N ASP A 15 24.24 -12.36 -14.32
CA ASP A 15 23.91 -12.34 -15.76
C ASP A 15 23.59 -13.76 -16.27
N VAL A 16 24.32 -14.78 -15.83
CA VAL A 16 24.04 -16.18 -16.15
C VAL A 16 22.72 -16.64 -15.53
N LEU A 17 22.45 -16.28 -14.29
CA LEU A 17 21.18 -16.60 -13.62
C LEU A 17 20.00 -15.89 -14.32
N ASP A 18 20.14 -14.63 -14.72
CA ASP A 18 19.09 -13.89 -15.44
C ASP A 18 18.88 -14.41 -16.88
N PHE A 19 19.89 -15.06 -17.46
CA PHE A 19 19.75 -15.76 -18.74
C PHE A 19 18.95 -17.06 -18.61
N VAL A 20 19.23 -17.85 -17.57
CA VAL A 20 18.57 -19.16 -17.33
C VAL A 20 17.17 -18.97 -16.71
N PHE A 21 17.00 -17.98 -15.84
CA PHE A 21 15.76 -17.66 -15.15
C PHE A 21 15.41 -16.17 -15.38
N PRO A 22 14.94 -15.83 -16.59
CA PRO A 22 14.68 -14.44 -16.92
C PRO A 22 13.56 -13.85 -16.04
N ARG A 23 13.80 -12.64 -15.53
CA ARG A 23 12.78 -11.90 -14.81
C ARG A 23 11.79 -11.31 -15.82
N HIS A 24 10.50 -11.36 -15.48
CA HIS A 24 9.44 -10.88 -16.34
C HIS A 24 8.65 -9.75 -15.69
N CYS A 25 8.21 -8.79 -16.50
CA CYS A 25 7.34 -7.72 -16.07
C CYS A 25 6.01 -8.27 -15.55
N THR A 26 5.63 -7.90 -14.32
CA THR A 26 4.37 -8.31 -13.70
C THR A 26 3.15 -7.93 -14.53
N VAL A 27 3.20 -6.83 -15.28
CA VAL A 27 2.05 -6.31 -16.06
C VAL A 27 1.96 -6.94 -17.44
N CYS A 28 2.99 -6.82 -18.28
CA CYS A 28 2.93 -7.28 -19.68
C CYS A 28 3.52 -8.68 -19.90
N GLY A 29 4.34 -9.19 -18.97
CA GLY A 29 5.02 -10.48 -19.12
C GLY A 29 6.31 -10.42 -19.96
N GLU A 30 6.70 -9.25 -20.50
CA GLU A 30 7.95 -9.09 -21.24
C GLU A 30 9.16 -9.29 -20.32
N ARG A 31 10.28 -9.71 -20.88
CA ARG A 31 11.54 -9.86 -20.15
C ARG A 31 12.01 -8.50 -19.66
N LEU A 32 12.37 -8.42 -18.36
CA LEU A 32 12.91 -7.22 -17.74
C LEU A 32 14.37 -7.00 -18.14
N GLN A 33 14.74 -5.74 -18.31
CA GLN A 33 16.13 -5.32 -18.47
C GLN A 33 16.87 -5.41 -17.13
N LYS A 34 18.21 -5.24 -17.16
CA LYS A 34 19.08 -5.45 -15.99
C LYS A 34 18.74 -4.51 -14.82
N ASP A 35 18.34 -3.29 -15.11
CA ASP A 35 17.98 -2.23 -14.16
C ASP A 35 16.49 -2.21 -13.79
N GLU A 36 15.66 -2.99 -14.47
CA GLU A 36 14.25 -3.12 -14.18
C GLU A 36 14.02 -4.20 -13.10
N GLN A 37 13.00 -4.02 -12.25
CA GLN A 37 12.73 -4.95 -11.17
C GLN A 37 11.42 -5.74 -11.38
N PHE A 38 10.27 -5.11 -11.18
CA PHE A 38 8.95 -5.74 -11.27
C PHE A 38 8.15 -5.26 -12.46
N LEU A 39 8.44 -4.07 -12.95
CA LEU A 39 7.79 -3.44 -14.09
C LEU A 39 8.86 -3.05 -15.10
N CYS A 40 8.58 -3.25 -16.39
CA CYS A 40 9.41 -2.68 -17.45
C CYS A 40 9.14 -1.17 -17.58
N ALA A 41 10.06 -0.47 -18.24
CA ALA A 41 9.98 0.98 -18.42
C ALA A 41 8.67 1.41 -19.11
N ASP A 42 8.20 0.65 -20.09
CA ASP A 42 6.94 0.92 -20.80
C ASP A 42 5.72 0.79 -19.85
N CYS A 43 5.61 -0.29 -19.08
CA CYS A 43 4.53 -0.46 -18.12
C CYS A 43 4.61 0.55 -16.97
N LEU A 44 5.79 0.98 -16.59
CA LEU A 44 5.97 2.03 -15.59
C LEU A 44 5.54 3.39 -16.13
N LEU A 45 5.86 3.72 -17.37
CA LEU A 45 5.45 4.95 -18.04
C LEU A 45 3.93 5.03 -18.18
N HIS A 46 3.29 3.95 -18.59
CA HIS A 46 1.84 3.85 -18.81
C HIS A 46 1.04 3.43 -17.56
N LEU A 47 1.67 3.39 -16.37
CA LEU A 47 0.93 3.12 -15.14
C LEU A 47 -0.22 4.13 -15.00
N PRO A 48 -1.47 3.69 -14.84
CA PRO A 48 -2.64 4.58 -14.84
C PRO A 48 -2.75 5.36 -13.53
N ARG A 49 -1.84 6.30 -13.30
CA ARG A 49 -1.79 7.15 -12.12
C ARG A 49 -3.06 7.95 -11.98
N THR A 50 -3.50 8.17 -10.75
CA THR A 50 -4.74 8.95 -10.50
C THR A 50 -4.59 10.43 -10.85
N GLY A 51 -3.37 10.97 -10.80
CA GLY A 51 -3.11 12.39 -11.02
C GLY A 51 -3.65 13.32 -9.93
N LEU A 52 -4.11 12.78 -8.79
CA LEU A 52 -4.81 13.53 -7.73
C LEU A 52 -3.86 14.08 -6.65
N ALA A 53 -2.57 13.91 -6.82
CA ALA A 53 -1.57 14.22 -5.79
C ALA A 53 -1.61 15.67 -5.27
N SER A 54 -2.01 16.63 -6.06
CA SER A 54 -2.06 18.06 -5.70
C SER A 54 -3.48 18.61 -5.49
N ALA A 55 -4.53 17.86 -5.86
CA ALA A 55 -5.90 18.34 -5.78
C ALA A 55 -6.48 18.17 -4.36
N GLU A 56 -6.83 19.28 -3.72
CA GLU A 56 -7.66 19.28 -2.50
C GLU A 56 -9.12 19.03 -2.86
N GLY A 57 -9.84 18.29 -2.01
CA GLY A 57 -11.23 17.92 -2.27
C GLY A 57 -11.40 16.91 -3.40
N ASN A 58 -10.34 16.12 -3.68
CA ASN A 58 -10.36 15.13 -4.75
C ASN A 58 -11.36 13.98 -4.49
N GLU A 59 -11.66 13.20 -5.52
CA GLU A 59 -12.63 12.10 -5.47
C GLU A 59 -12.34 11.05 -4.37
N ILE A 60 -11.08 10.89 -3.98
CA ILE A 60 -10.69 9.97 -2.89
C ILE A 60 -11.02 10.59 -1.54
N GLU A 61 -10.73 11.87 -1.32
CA GLU A 61 -11.06 12.58 -0.08
C GLU A 61 -12.57 12.61 0.16
N GLN A 62 -13.38 12.78 -0.90
CA GLN A 62 -14.84 12.81 -0.81
C GLN A 62 -15.44 11.51 -0.24
N LEU A 63 -14.76 10.36 -0.37
CA LEU A 63 -15.21 9.10 0.23
C LEU A 63 -15.23 9.12 1.75
N PHE A 64 -14.45 10.01 2.37
CA PHE A 64 -14.31 10.14 3.82
C PHE A 64 -15.20 11.22 4.42
N TRP A 65 -15.69 12.17 3.61
CA TRP A 65 -16.47 13.31 4.09
C TRP A 65 -17.73 12.88 4.85
N GLY A 66 -17.94 13.54 6.00
CA GLY A 66 -19.06 13.24 6.89
C GLY A 66 -18.98 11.91 7.63
N ARG A 67 -17.85 11.19 7.50
CA ARG A 67 -17.62 9.90 8.16
C ARG A 67 -16.48 9.93 9.15
N VAL A 68 -15.35 10.50 8.77
CA VAL A 68 -14.15 10.68 9.60
C VAL A 68 -13.42 11.95 9.14
N ASP A 69 -12.65 12.57 10.05
CA ASP A 69 -11.82 13.72 9.72
C ASP A 69 -10.49 13.25 9.14
N ILE A 70 -10.13 13.77 7.97
CA ILE A 70 -8.85 13.49 7.33
C ILE A 70 -8.20 14.80 6.88
N GLN A 71 -6.87 14.83 6.89
CA GLN A 71 -6.11 15.95 6.34
C GLN A 71 -6.01 15.84 4.82
N ARG A 72 -5.61 14.65 4.33
CA ARG A 72 -5.48 14.32 2.91
C ARG A 72 -5.82 12.87 2.66
N ALA A 73 -6.33 12.57 1.46
CA ALA A 73 -6.44 11.20 0.99
C ALA A 73 -6.13 11.10 -0.50
N MET A 74 -5.39 10.04 -0.88
CA MET A 74 -5.13 9.74 -2.27
C MET A 74 -4.86 8.27 -2.51
N SER A 75 -5.02 7.87 -3.78
CA SER A 75 -4.63 6.58 -4.32
C SER A 75 -3.65 6.79 -5.45
N PHE A 76 -2.63 5.94 -5.55
CA PHE A 76 -1.55 6.15 -6.50
C PHE A 76 -1.97 5.85 -7.94
N PHE A 77 -2.60 4.68 -8.18
CA PHE A 77 -3.08 4.36 -9.52
C PHE A 77 -4.51 3.80 -9.53
N LYS A 78 -5.18 3.93 -10.68
CA LYS A 78 -6.51 3.34 -10.94
C LYS A 78 -6.35 1.96 -11.56
N TYR A 79 -7.21 1.01 -11.17
CA TYR A 79 -7.27 -0.29 -11.84
C TYR A 79 -8.70 -0.79 -11.95
N HIS A 80 -8.94 -1.62 -12.95
CA HIS A 80 -10.13 -2.47 -13.06
C HIS A 80 -9.71 -3.93 -13.29
N SER A 81 -10.61 -4.86 -13.01
CA SER A 81 -10.30 -6.30 -13.02
C SER A 81 -9.80 -6.84 -14.37
N ALA A 82 -10.20 -6.22 -15.48
CA ALA A 82 -9.73 -6.58 -16.82
C ALA A 82 -8.39 -5.93 -17.21
N SER A 83 -7.86 -5.00 -16.39
CA SER A 83 -6.56 -4.36 -16.64
C SER A 83 -5.40 -5.29 -16.26
N ASN A 84 -4.36 -5.33 -17.09
CA ASN A 84 -3.12 -6.05 -16.75
C ASN A 84 -2.47 -5.53 -15.46
N TYR A 85 -2.66 -4.27 -15.08
CA TYR A 85 -2.16 -3.69 -13.83
C TYR A 85 -2.76 -4.32 -12.58
N HIS A 86 -3.91 -4.99 -12.68
CA HIS A 86 -4.46 -5.81 -11.62
C HIS A 86 -3.48 -6.92 -11.14
N ARG A 87 -2.57 -7.40 -12.02
CA ARG A 87 -1.56 -8.41 -11.69
C ARG A 87 -0.63 -7.97 -10.57
N ILE A 88 -0.33 -6.66 -10.43
CA ILE A 88 0.46 -6.11 -9.32
C ILE A 88 -0.18 -6.49 -7.97
N LEU A 89 -1.51 -6.29 -7.88
CA LEU A 89 -2.27 -6.65 -6.67
C LEU A 89 -2.37 -8.15 -6.45
N MET A 90 -2.49 -8.93 -7.52
CA MET A 90 -2.55 -10.40 -7.46
C MET A 90 -1.22 -10.96 -6.96
N ASP A 91 -0.09 -10.49 -7.49
CA ASP A 91 1.25 -10.89 -7.07
C ASP A 91 1.47 -10.56 -5.58
N LEU A 92 1.10 -9.33 -5.17
CA LEU A 92 1.20 -8.91 -3.77
C LEU A 92 0.26 -9.70 -2.83
N LYS A 93 -0.93 -10.12 -3.30
CA LYS A 93 -1.93 -10.75 -2.43
C LYS A 93 -1.86 -12.27 -2.38
N PHE A 94 -1.48 -12.92 -3.49
CA PHE A 94 -1.71 -14.34 -3.67
C PHE A 94 -0.50 -15.13 -4.16
N HIS A 95 0.50 -14.49 -4.76
CA HIS A 95 1.66 -15.18 -5.34
C HIS A 95 2.93 -15.08 -4.49
N GLY A 96 2.81 -14.61 -3.23
CA GLY A 96 3.94 -14.62 -2.28
C GLY A 96 5.09 -13.69 -2.66
N LYS A 97 4.80 -12.54 -3.29
CA LYS A 97 5.80 -11.55 -3.71
C LYS A 97 5.71 -10.26 -2.88
N PRO A 98 6.11 -10.26 -1.60
CA PRO A 98 6.06 -9.06 -0.75
C PRO A 98 6.94 -7.92 -1.27
N GLU A 99 8.01 -8.24 -2.00
CA GLU A 99 8.97 -7.28 -2.55
C GLU A 99 8.32 -6.31 -3.55
N ILE A 100 7.23 -6.74 -4.24
CA ILE A 100 6.49 -5.84 -5.13
C ILE A 100 5.79 -4.73 -4.34
N GLY A 101 5.35 -5.01 -3.11
CA GLY A 101 4.80 -4.00 -2.21
C GLY A 101 5.84 -2.96 -1.82
N ILE A 102 7.06 -3.39 -1.48
CA ILE A 102 8.18 -2.49 -1.16
C ILE A 102 8.56 -1.65 -2.39
N PHE A 103 8.67 -2.28 -3.56
CA PHE A 103 8.94 -1.59 -4.82
C PHE A 103 7.90 -0.50 -5.11
N MET A 104 6.61 -0.85 -5.03
CA MET A 104 5.52 0.10 -5.26
C MET A 104 5.52 1.22 -4.21
N GLY A 105 5.79 0.91 -2.95
CA GLY A 105 5.92 1.91 -1.88
C GLY A 105 7.04 2.92 -2.14
N ARG A 106 8.22 2.45 -2.59
CA ARG A 106 9.33 3.34 -3.00
C ARG A 106 8.93 4.23 -4.19
N LEU A 107 8.26 3.65 -5.18
CA LEU A 107 7.79 4.38 -6.35
C LEU A 107 6.79 5.47 -5.96
N MET A 108 5.78 5.11 -5.16
CA MET A 108 4.80 6.05 -4.62
C MET A 108 5.47 7.19 -3.88
N ALA A 109 6.39 6.90 -2.97
CA ALA A 109 7.06 7.92 -2.18
C ALA A 109 7.91 8.86 -3.05
N ARG A 110 8.66 8.33 -4.02
CA ARG A 110 9.47 9.15 -4.94
C ARG A 110 8.62 10.10 -5.79
N GLU A 111 7.49 9.64 -6.30
CA GLU A 111 6.61 10.46 -7.13
C GLU A 111 5.78 11.45 -6.29
N LEU A 112 5.46 11.09 -5.04
CA LEU A 112 4.59 11.87 -4.18
C LEU A 112 5.34 12.78 -3.18
N VAL A 113 6.66 12.68 -3.05
CA VAL A 113 7.45 13.50 -2.10
C VAL A 113 7.29 15.00 -2.35
N ALA A 114 7.10 15.40 -3.61
CA ALA A 114 6.85 16.81 -3.98
C ALA A 114 5.40 17.27 -3.73
N THR A 115 4.53 16.35 -3.29
CA THR A 115 3.15 16.67 -2.94
C THR A 115 3.02 16.88 -1.44
N ARG A 116 1.89 17.37 -0.97
CA ARG A 116 1.66 17.66 0.45
C ARG A 116 1.19 16.43 1.25
N ILE A 117 1.20 15.23 0.69
CA ILE A 117 0.67 14.02 1.36
C ILE A 117 1.50 13.61 2.59
N PHE A 118 2.80 13.92 2.58
CA PHE A 118 3.72 13.59 3.66
C PHE A 118 3.97 14.76 4.62
N ASP A 119 3.41 15.95 4.33
CA ASP A 119 3.65 17.15 5.15
C ASP A 119 3.12 16.96 6.58
N GLY A 120 4.01 17.14 7.55
CA GLY A 120 3.68 17.02 8.96
C GLY A 120 3.28 15.61 9.42
N VAL A 121 3.47 14.58 8.60
CA VAL A 121 3.25 13.18 9.00
C VAL A 121 4.34 12.74 9.97
N ASP A 122 3.92 12.20 11.13
CA ASP A 122 4.83 11.70 12.18
C ASP A 122 5.06 10.20 12.08
N VAL A 123 4.05 9.43 11.64
CA VAL A 123 4.09 7.97 11.65
C VAL A 123 3.20 7.35 10.57
N ILE A 124 3.66 6.24 10.00
CA ILE A 124 2.90 5.42 9.06
C ILE A 124 2.24 4.28 9.84
N VAL A 125 0.92 4.13 9.69
CA VAL A 125 0.16 2.99 10.21
C VAL A 125 -0.38 2.17 9.04
N PRO A 126 0.22 1.02 8.71
CA PRO A 126 -0.35 0.13 7.70
C PRO A 126 -1.63 -0.52 8.23
N VAL A 127 -2.66 -0.60 7.38
CA VAL A 127 -3.93 -1.25 7.75
C VAL A 127 -3.68 -2.68 8.20
N PRO A 128 -4.06 -3.05 9.44
CA PRO A 128 -3.79 -4.38 9.98
C PRO A 128 -4.55 -5.48 9.25
N LEU A 129 -3.85 -6.57 8.90
CA LEU A 129 -4.42 -7.74 8.26
C LEU A 129 -5.01 -8.70 9.30
N ALA A 130 -6.11 -9.38 8.97
CA ALA A 130 -6.67 -10.41 9.85
C ALA A 130 -5.65 -11.54 10.10
N LYS A 131 -5.56 -12.04 11.34
CA LYS A 131 -4.58 -13.08 11.75
C LYS A 131 -4.62 -14.32 10.86
N SER A 132 -5.80 -14.77 10.44
CA SER A 132 -5.96 -15.91 9.53
C SER A 132 -5.36 -15.65 8.15
N ARG A 133 -5.54 -14.42 7.61
CA ARG A 133 -4.95 -14.01 6.33
C ARG A 133 -3.44 -13.82 6.46
N LEU A 134 -2.97 -13.24 7.56
CA LEU A 134 -1.54 -13.09 7.84
C LEU A 134 -0.85 -14.46 7.90
N LYS A 135 -1.44 -15.44 8.60
CA LYS A 135 -0.92 -16.81 8.67
C LYS A 135 -0.89 -17.49 7.29
N LYS A 136 -1.91 -17.28 6.45
CA LYS A 136 -1.99 -17.86 5.09
C LYS A 136 -0.99 -17.21 4.14
N ARG A 137 -0.79 -15.90 4.23
CA ARG A 137 -0.02 -15.09 3.28
C ARG A 137 1.45 -14.92 3.68
N GLY A 138 1.74 -14.96 5.00
CA GLY A 138 3.07 -14.77 5.56
C GLY A 138 3.45 -13.31 5.82
N TYR A 139 2.71 -12.34 5.28
CA TYR A 139 2.97 -10.90 5.42
C TYR A 139 1.71 -10.07 5.30
N ASN A 140 1.79 -8.80 5.75
CA ASN A 140 0.77 -7.77 5.54
C ASN A 140 1.16 -6.91 4.33
N GLN A 141 0.30 -6.82 3.31
CA GLN A 141 0.56 -6.06 2.09
C GLN A 141 0.76 -4.57 2.34
N SER A 142 -0.13 -4.01 3.16
CA SER A 142 -0.09 -2.59 3.50
C SER A 142 1.20 -2.25 4.25
N GLU A 143 1.74 -3.19 5.06
CA GLU A 143 3.04 -3.07 5.72
C GLU A 143 4.20 -3.11 4.70
N MET A 144 4.13 -3.96 3.69
CA MET A 144 5.19 -4.00 2.65
C MET A 144 5.24 -2.69 1.87
N ILE A 145 4.09 -2.13 1.53
CA ILE A 145 4.00 -0.80 0.89
C ILE A 145 4.56 0.28 1.83
N ALA A 146 4.16 0.27 3.11
CA ALA A 146 4.65 1.19 4.12
C ALA A 146 6.18 1.15 4.28
N ARG A 147 6.79 -0.05 4.22
CA ARG A 147 8.26 -0.21 4.26
C ARG A 147 8.92 0.53 3.09
N GLY A 148 8.42 0.36 1.88
CA GLY A 148 8.94 1.08 0.72
C GLY A 148 8.79 2.59 0.84
N ILE A 149 7.68 3.09 1.39
CA ILE A 149 7.48 4.52 1.67
C ILE A 149 8.49 4.99 2.71
N SER A 150 8.62 4.27 3.83
CA SER A 150 9.55 4.59 4.91
C SER A 150 11.01 4.67 4.45
N GLU A 151 11.44 3.78 3.55
CA GLU A 151 12.80 3.79 2.99
C GLU A 151 13.14 5.08 2.24
N ILE A 152 12.16 5.76 1.66
CA ILE A 152 12.35 7.01 0.91
C ILE A 152 12.12 8.25 1.78
N THR A 153 11.11 8.20 2.66
CA THR A 153 10.68 9.37 3.46
C THR A 153 11.37 9.44 4.82
N GLY A 154 11.92 8.32 5.33
CA GLY A 154 12.43 8.22 6.70
C GLY A 154 11.35 8.11 7.78
N LEU A 155 10.07 8.15 7.42
CA LEU A 155 8.96 8.04 8.37
C LEU A 155 8.94 6.69 9.08
N GLN A 156 8.71 6.70 10.39
CA GLN A 156 8.62 5.48 11.19
C GLN A 156 7.31 4.73 10.89
N ILE A 157 7.35 3.39 10.99
CA ILE A 157 6.18 2.54 10.80
C ILE A 157 5.74 1.99 12.16
N ASP A 158 4.46 2.18 12.49
CA ASP A 158 3.83 1.57 13.66
C ASP A 158 2.88 0.45 13.22
N THR A 159 3.22 -0.78 13.56
CA THR A 159 2.42 -1.98 13.29
C THR A 159 1.76 -2.56 14.55
N ARG A 160 1.88 -1.87 15.69
CA ARG A 160 1.47 -2.40 17.01
C ARG A 160 0.31 -1.64 17.63
N SER A 161 0.29 -0.32 17.48
CA SER A 161 -0.69 0.52 18.18
C SER A 161 -2.12 0.31 17.69
N VAL A 162 -2.31 -0.15 16.45
CA VAL A 162 -3.63 -0.53 15.94
C VAL A 162 -3.66 -2.00 15.56
N VAL A 163 -4.65 -2.73 16.06
CA VAL A 163 -4.79 -4.17 15.81
C VAL A 163 -6.15 -4.51 15.22
N ARG A 164 -6.21 -5.56 14.42
CA ARG A 164 -7.47 -6.11 13.91
C ARG A 164 -7.96 -7.19 14.84
N THR A 165 -9.11 -6.95 15.46
CA THR A 165 -9.70 -7.84 16.50
C THR A 165 -10.61 -8.91 15.92
N LYS A 166 -11.32 -8.61 14.82
CA LYS A 166 -12.27 -9.55 14.18
C LYS A 166 -11.84 -9.87 12.74
N ALA A 167 -12.00 -11.13 12.35
CA ALA A 167 -11.94 -11.49 10.94
C ALA A 167 -13.26 -11.07 10.29
N ASN A 168 -13.21 -10.32 9.17
CA ASN A 168 -14.40 -10.17 8.34
C ASN A 168 -14.86 -11.56 7.91
N VAL A 169 -16.06 -11.96 8.29
CA VAL A 169 -16.70 -13.12 7.70
C VAL A 169 -16.91 -12.79 6.24
N SER A 170 -16.11 -13.40 5.36
CA SER A 170 -16.23 -13.25 3.92
C SER A 170 -17.57 -13.91 3.53
N GLN A 171 -18.63 -13.12 3.44
CA GLN A 171 -19.86 -13.56 2.81
C GLN A 171 -19.75 -13.28 1.32
N ILE A 172 -19.27 -14.29 0.60
CA ILE A 172 -19.40 -14.37 -0.86
C ILE A 172 -20.90 -14.35 -1.17
N GLY A 173 -21.41 -13.28 -1.78
CA GLY A 173 -22.80 -13.19 -2.26
C GLY A 173 -23.67 -12.06 -1.73
N LYS A 174 -23.20 -11.16 -0.85
CA LYS A 174 -24.03 -10.04 -0.35
C LYS A 174 -23.73 -8.72 -1.07
N GLY A 175 -24.80 -8.00 -1.43
CA GLY A 175 -24.77 -6.78 -2.21
C GLY A 175 -24.04 -5.59 -1.55
N ARG A 176 -23.87 -4.52 -2.32
CA ARG A 176 -23.06 -3.32 -1.99
C ARG A 176 -23.50 -2.62 -0.68
N GLN A 177 -24.78 -2.62 -0.34
CA GLN A 177 -25.33 -1.99 0.88
C GLN A 177 -24.95 -2.73 2.19
N GLN A 178 -24.90 -4.05 2.21
CA GLN A 178 -24.54 -4.85 3.40
C GLN A 178 -23.05 -4.86 3.72
N ARG A 179 -22.19 -4.31 2.85
CA ARG A 179 -20.74 -4.16 3.14
C ARG A 179 -20.44 -2.99 4.07
N GLN A 180 -21.34 -2.01 4.20
CA GLN A 180 -21.17 -0.84 5.08
C GLN A 180 -21.44 -1.18 6.55
N GLU A 181 -22.41 -2.05 6.86
CA GLU A 181 -22.86 -2.34 8.24
C GLU A 181 -21.95 -3.31 9.01
N ASN A 182 -21.00 -4.01 8.34
CA ASN A 182 -20.18 -5.07 8.96
C ASN A 182 -18.74 -4.62 9.34
N VAL A 183 -18.47 -3.32 9.38
CA VAL A 183 -17.10 -2.81 9.56
C VAL A 183 -16.86 -2.19 10.94
N GLU A 184 -17.89 -1.97 11.75
CA GLU A 184 -17.76 -1.45 13.12
C GLU A 184 -17.08 -2.47 14.06
N GLY A 185 -16.09 -1.98 14.81
CA GLY A 185 -15.40 -2.75 15.85
C GLY A 185 -14.49 -3.87 15.33
N ILE A 186 -14.05 -3.81 14.07
CA ILE A 186 -13.04 -4.77 13.55
C ILE A 186 -11.60 -4.37 13.90
N PHE A 187 -11.37 -3.13 14.26
CA PHE A 187 -10.10 -2.62 14.76
C PHE A 187 -10.21 -2.21 16.22
N SER A 188 -9.10 -2.16 16.91
CA SER A 188 -8.95 -1.52 18.21
C SER A 188 -7.58 -0.87 18.32
N VAL A 189 -7.48 0.23 19.07
CA VAL A 189 -6.23 0.86 19.41
C VAL A 189 -5.71 0.19 20.67
N ALA A 190 -4.55 -0.47 20.56
CA ALA A 190 -3.89 -1.17 21.66
C ALA A 190 -2.95 -0.24 22.45
N ASP A 191 -2.42 0.81 21.80
CA ASP A 191 -1.54 1.81 22.39
C ASP A 191 -1.96 3.21 21.87
N SER A 192 -2.78 3.90 22.65
CA SER A 192 -3.26 5.24 22.31
C SER A 192 -2.17 6.30 22.47
N ASP A 193 -1.27 6.12 23.45
CA ASP A 193 -0.24 7.11 23.75
C ASP A 193 0.79 7.21 22.62
N ALA A 194 1.05 6.09 21.93
CA ALA A 194 1.90 6.08 20.77
C ALA A 194 1.40 6.93 19.59
N LEU A 195 0.08 7.18 19.50
CA LEU A 195 -0.55 7.93 18.40
C LEU A 195 -1.07 9.31 18.82
N LYS A 196 -1.14 9.59 20.12
CA LYS A 196 -1.71 10.83 20.65
C LYS A 196 -0.99 12.07 20.13
N GLY A 197 -1.77 13.02 19.59
CA GLY A 197 -1.28 14.29 19.05
C GLY A 197 -0.49 14.16 17.74
N LYS A 198 -0.35 12.96 17.18
CA LYS A 198 0.40 12.71 15.95
C LYS A 198 -0.46 12.90 14.70
N HIS A 199 0.23 13.15 13.59
CA HIS A 199 -0.34 13.03 12.26
C HIS A 199 0.01 11.64 11.70
N VAL A 200 -1.00 10.80 11.59
CA VAL A 200 -0.90 9.40 11.18
C VAL A 200 -1.18 9.29 9.68
N LEU A 201 -0.25 8.70 8.92
CA LEU A 201 -0.50 8.28 7.55
C LEU A 201 -0.98 6.82 7.54
N VAL A 202 -2.26 6.62 7.27
CA VAL A 202 -2.84 5.29 7.09
C VAL A 202 -2.53 4.79 5.67
N VAL A 203 -1.87 3.63 5.57
CA VAL A 203 -1.48 3.02 4.28
C VAL A 203 -2.25 1.73 4.05
N ASP A 204 -2.86 1.58 2.85
CA ASP A 204 -3.52 0.35 2.42
C ASP A 204 -3.15 -0.03 0.98
N ASP A 205 -3.43 -1.28 0.59
CA ASP A 205 -3.14 -1.77 -0.77
C ASP A 205 -4.20 -1.30 -1.78
N VAL A 206 -5.49 -1.36 -1.44
CA VAL A 206 -6.59 -1.03 -2.35
C VAL A 206 -7.72 -0.31 -1.66
N LEU A 207 -8.10 0.82 -2.23
CA LEU A 207 -9.30 1.53 -1.88
C LEU A 207 -10.47 1.10 -2.80
N THR A 208 -11.60 0.75 -2.19
CA THR A 208 -12.86 0.48 -2.90
C THR A 208 -13.96 1.45 -2.44
N THR A 209 -14.60 1.14 -1.32
CA THR A 209 -15.60 2.02 -0.67
C THR A 209 -15.03 2.85 0.47
N GLY A 210 -13.76 2.66 0.81
CA GLY A 210 -13.12 3.26 1.98
C GLY A 210 -13.53 2.65 3.33
N ALA A 211 -14.47 1.72 3.37
CA ALA A 211 -15.04 1.22 4.62
C ALA A 211 -14.01 0.70 5.63
N THR A 212 -12.99 -0.03 5.17
CA THR A 212 -11.91 -0.53 6.03
C THR A 212 -11.10 0.60 6.65
N THR A 213 -10.67 1.55 5.82
CA THR A 213 -9.84 2.68 6.23
C THR A 213 -10.63 3.64 7.14
N ILE A 214 -11.91 3.90 6.80
CA ILE A 214 -12.83 4.68 7.63
C ILE A 214 -12.98 4.05 9.02
N SER A 215 -13.23 2.73 9.11
CA SER A 215 -13.35 2.04 10.39
C SER A 215 -12.08 2.15 11.23
N LEU A 216 -10.88 2.04 10.60
CA LEU A 216 -9.61 2.18 11.30
C LEU A 216 -9.42 3.60 11.82
N ILE A 217 -9.64 4.62 10.98
CA ILE A 217 -9.51 6.03 11.36
C ILE A 217 -10.51 6.39 12.46
N SER A 218 -11.77 5.92 12.34
CA SER A 218 -12.80 6.13 13.38
C SER A 218 -12.36 5.59 14.74
N GLU A 219 -11.72 4.40 14.78
CA GLU A 219 -11.21 3.86 16.05
C GLU A 219 -10.01 4.65 16.59
N ILE A 220 -9.12 5.13 15.73
CA ILE A 220 -8.02 6.02 16.15
C ILE A 220 -8.59 7.31 16.76
N GLN A 221 -9.51 7.98 16.06
CA GLN A 221 -10.07 9.27 16.47
C GLN A 221 -10.96 9.19 17.71
N LYS A 222 -11.57 8.04 17.99
CA LYS A 222 -12.35 7.83 19.24
C LYS A 222 -11.47 7.89 20.50
N VAL A 223 -10.22 7.47 20.42
CA VAL A 223 -9.36 7.26 21.59
C VAL A 223 -8.09 8.11 21.60
N CYS A 224 -7.73 8.69 20.47
CA CYS A 224 -6.54 9.51 20.30
C CYS A 224 -6.92 10.85 19.66
N ASP A 225 -6.33 11.95 20.14
CA ASP A 225 -6.31 13.23 19.43
C ASP A 225 -5.24 13.15 18.33
N ALA A 226 -5.56 12.44 17.24
CA ALA A 226 -4.64 12.22 16.12
C ALA A 226 -5.24 12.72 14.81
N LYS A 227 -4.42 13.43 14.02
CA LYS A 227 -4.74 13.77 12.63
C LYS A 227 -4.50 12.54 11.76
N CYS A 228 -5.32 12.35 10.73
CA CYS A 228 -5.16 11.22 9.82
C CYS A 228 -5.09 11.67 8.37
N SER A 229 -4.17 11.07 7.62
CA SER A 229 -4.14 11.09 6.15
C SER A 229 -4.18 9.66 5.62
N VAL A 230 -4.59 9.49 4.38
CA VAL A 230 -4.74 8.18 3.74
C VAL A 230 -3.94 8.11 2.45
N LEU A 231 -3.14 7.06 2.30
CA LEU A 231 -2.46 6.76 1.04
C LEU A 231 -2.66 5.28 0.69
N THR A 232 -3.25 5.02 -0.48
CA THR A 232 -3.41 3.66 -0.97
C THR A 232 -2.66 3.45 -2.28
N MET A 233 -2.18 2.22 -2.50
CA MET A 233 -1.47 1.89 -3.73
C MET A 233 -2.41 1.98 -4.93
N ALA A 234 -3.64 1.48 -4.80
CA ALA A 234 -4.58 1.47 -5.91
C ALA A 234 -6.01 1.80 -5.50
N VAL A 235 -6.79 2.36 -6.43
CA VAL A 235 -8.23 2.50 -6.32
C VAL A 235 -8.93 1.70 -7.41
N ALA A 236 -9.98 0.96 -7.03
CA ALA A 236 -10.80 0.24 -8.00
C ALA A 236 -11.64 1.24 -8.80
N SER A 237 -11.49 1.24 -10.13
CA SER A 237 -12.37 1.93 -11.07
C SER A 237 -13.40 0.94 -11.62
N ASN A 238 -14.64 1.43 -11.78
CA ASN A 238 -15.73 0.64 -12.40
C ASN A 238 -15.51 0.54 -13.91
#